data_591f1949838bd8736387ecfed489d6cb
#
_entry.id   591f1949838bd8736387ecfed489d6cb
#
_cell.length_a   1.000
_cell.length_b   1.000
_cell.length_c   1.000
_cell.angle_alpha   90.00
_cell.angle_beta   90.00
_cell.angle_gamma   90.00
#
_symmetry.space_group_name_H-M   'P 1'
#
loop_
_entity.id
_entity.type
_entity.pdbx_description
1 polymer ?
#
loop_
_entity_poly.entity_id
_entity_poly.type
_entity_poly.pdbx_seq_one_letter_code
_entity_poly.pdbx_strand_id
1 'polypeptide(L)'
;MIYAFIKKGCFQDSVSLMIISRKLSESENVDDVSVMMGTPANKALLDTTGFWHDDFNNATPNDICVAIRRETADAGSAYSTMQQLEEALKQLAQGSGSSQALTQVRRWDSASQKLPDANLALISVAGEYAAELANQALDRNLNVMMFLSLIHI
;
A
#
# COMPACT_ATOMS: atom_id res chain seq x y z
N MET A 1 -26.50 1.05 -0.74
CA MET A 1 -26.39 -0.04 0.26
C MET A 1 -24.92 -0.36 0.44
N ILE A 2 -24.48 -0.74 1.66
CA ILE A 2 -23.09 -1.12 1.92
C ILE A 2 -23.01 -2.61 2.14
N TYR A 3 -22.10 -3.27 1.42
CA TYR A 3 -21.74 -4.66 1.62
C TYR A 3 -20.38 -4.70 2.32
N ALA A 4 -20.26 -5.50 3.36
CA ALA A 4 -19.05 -5.62 4.17
C ALA A 4 -18.45 -7.03 4.06
N PHE A 5 -17.14 -7.10 3.96
CA PHE A 5 -16.39 -8.35 4.02
C PHE A 5 -15.17 -8.16 4.93
N ILE A 6 -14.82 -9.23 5.65
CA ILE A 6 -13.62 -9.26 6.49
C ILE A 6 -12.74 -10.41 6.01
N LYS A 7 -11.53 -10.09 5.56
CA LYS A 7 -10.49 -11.08 5.28
C LYS A 7 -9.62 -11.23 6.53
N LYS A 8 -9.78 -12.34 7.23
CA LYS A 8 -9.09 -12.60 8.51
C LYS A 8 -7.64 -13.01 8.31
N GLY A 9 -6.77 -12.54 9.23
CA GLY A 9 -5.38 -12.95 9.31
C GLY A 9 -4.54 -12.61 8.09
N CYS A 10 -4.89 -11.54 7.37
CA CYS A 10 -4.21 -11.11 6.15
C CYS A 10 -3.70 -9.69 6.32
N PHE A 11 -2.46 -9.54 6.78
CA PHE A 11 -1.83 -8.22 6.90
C PHE A 11 -1.32 -7.74 5.54
N GLN A 12 -1.63 -6.49 5.20
CA GLN A 12 -1.12 -5.80 4.03
C GLN A 12 -0.75 -4.36 4.39
N ASP A 13 0.21 -3.79 3.69
CA ASP A 13 0.53 -2.37 3.83
C ASP A 13 -0.57 -1.48 3.22
N SER A 14 -0.64 -0.24 3.70
CA SER A 14 -1.69 0.70 3.32
C SER A 14 -1.64 1.08 1.84
N VAL A 15 -0.46 1.15 1.23
CA VAL A 15 -0.29 1.50 -0.18
C VAL A 15 -0.85 0.40 -1.07
N SER A 16 -0.53 -0.87 -0.76
CA SER A 16 -1.09 -2.04 -1.45
C SER A 16 -2.61 -2.07 -1.37
N LEU A 17 -3.19 -1.78 -0.19
CA LEU A 17 -4.64 -1.73 -0.01
C LEU A 17 -5.29 -0.57 -0.77
N MET A 18 -4.64 0.59 -0.87
CA MET A 18 -5.11 1.72 -1.68
C MET A 18 -5.13 1.38 -3.17
N ILE A 19 -4.10 0.70 -3.68
CA ILE A 19 -4.04 0.25 -5.08
C ILE A 19 -5.18 -0.73 -5.38
N ILE A 20 -5.43 -1.69 -4.47
CA ILE A 20 -6.54 -2.63 -4.60
C ILE A 20 -7.88 -1.89 -4.57
N SER A 21 -8.08 -0.99 -3.62
CA SER A 21 -9.31 -0.20 -3.49
C SER A 21 -9.62 0.53 -4.80
N ARG A 22 -8.62 1.22 -5.36
CA ARG A 22 -8.76 1.91 -6.65
C ARG A 22 -9.10 0.97 -7.79
N LYS A 23 -8.40 -0.16 -7.90
CA LYS A 23 -8.64 -1.16 -8.95
C LYS A 23 -10.06 -1.75 -8.87
N LEU A 24 -10.57 -1.96 -7.66
CA LEU A 24 -11.93 -2.45 -7.44
C LEU A 24 -12.99 -1.39 -7.73
N SER A 25 -12.71 -0.11 -7.46
CA SER A 25 -13.61 1.01 -7.79
C SER A 25 -13.75 1.24 -9.31
N GLU A 26 -12.78 0.77 -10.10
CA GLU A 26 -12.84 0.82 -11.58
C GLU A 26 -13.70 -0.33 -12.18
N SER A 27 -14.21 -1.26 -11.34
CA SER A 27 -15.03 -2.39 -11.78
C SER A 27 -16.47 -1.95 -12.10
N GLU A 28 -17.05 -2.55 -13.13
CA GLU A 28 -18.47 -2.31 -13.49
C GLU A 28 -19.41 -2.62 -12.31
N ASN A 29 -20.40 -1.78 -12.10
CA ASN A 29 -21.44 -1.89 -11.06
C ASN A 29 -20.95 -1.71 -9.61
N VAL A 30 -19.89 -1.00 -9.37
CA VAL A 30 -19.42 -0.58 -8.05
C VAL A 30 -19.36 0.94 -8.01
N ASP A 31 -20.11 1.56 -7.07
CA ASP A 31 -20.09 3.03 -6.96
C ASP A 31 -18.83 3.48 -6.24
N ASP A 32 -18.46 2.77 -5.18
CA ASP A 32 -17.26 3.09 -4.40
C ASP A 32 -16.83 1.90 -3.54
N VAL A 33 -15.51 1.75 -3.30
CA VAL A 33 -14.91 0.68 -2.47
C VAL A 33 -13.91 1.26 -1.51
N SER A 34 -13.98 0.83 -0.28
CA SER A 34 -12.95 1.08 0.73
C SER A 34 -12.32 -0.22 1.20
N VAL A 35 -11.00 -0.33 1.12
CA VAL A 35 -10.23 -1.49 1.57
C VAL A 35 -9.15 -1.03 2.52
N MET A 36 -9.22 -1.45 3.79
CA MET A 36 -8.24 -1.05 4.81
C MET A 36 -8.10 -2.08 5.93
N MET A 37 -7.00 -1.98 6.69
CA MET A 37 -6.81 -2.82 7.87
C MET A 37 -7.83 -2.50 8.96
N GLY A 38 -8.26 -3.50 9.74
CA GLY A 38 -9.24 -3.39 10.83
C GLY A 38 -8.72 -2.72 12.11
N THR A 39 -7.82 -1.72 11.98
CA THR A 39 -7.31 -0.95 13.12
C THR A 39 -8.40 0.00 13.67
N PRO A 40 -8.33 0.39 14.97
CA PRO A 40 -9.30 1.35 15.52
C PRO A 40 -9.40 2.66 14.75
N ALA A 41 -8.26 3.19 14.28
CA ALA A 41 -8.22 4.42 13.50
C ALA A 41 -8.92 4.26 12.12
N ASN A 42 -8.70 3.15 11.44
CA ASN A 42 -9.33 2.86 10.16
C ASN A 42 -10.83 2.59 10.32
N LYS A 43 -11.25 1.94 11.40
CA LYS A 43 -12.68 1.76 11.71
C LYS A 43 -13.38 3.10 11.92
N ALA A 44 -12.77 4.03 12.66
CA ALA A 44 -13.29 5.39 12.81
C ALA A 44 -13.37 6.13 11.47
N LEU A 45 -12.40 5.89 10.56
CA LEU A 45 -12.42 6.46 9.22
C LEU A 45 -13.57 5.87 8.38
N LEU A 46 -13.79 4.55 8.41
CA LEU A 46 -14.93 3.90 7.75
C LEU A 46 -16.27 4.46 8.21
N ASP A 47 -16.41 4.74 9.52
CA ASP A 47 -17.60 5.35 10.07
C ASP A 47 -17.79 6.80 9.57
N THR A 48 -16.74 7.62 9.66
CA THR A 48 -16.78 9.02 9.23
C THR A 48 -17.07 9.19 7.73
N THR A 49 -16.58 8.26 6.91
CA THR A 49 -16.78 8.28 5.44
C THR A 49 -18.06 7.59 4.99
N GLY A 50 -18.86 7.07 5.91
CA GLY A 50 -20.12 6.41 5.63
C GLY A 50 -19.97 5.03 4.99
N PHE A 51 -18.87 4.34 5.26
CA PHE A 51 -18.61 2.95 4.86
C PHE A 51 -18.75 1.98 6.03
N TRP A 52 -19.27 2.43 7.16
CA TRP A 52 -19.44 1.58 8.33
C TRP A 52 -20.43 0.44 8.10
N HIS A 53 -20.08 -0.72 8.61
CA HIS A 53 -20.95 -1.88 8.73
C HIS A 53 -20.69 -2.60 10.06
N ASP A 54 -21.74 -3.13 10.69
CA ASP A 54 -21.63 -3.74 12.04
C ASP A 54 -20.69 -4.95 12.08
N ASP A 55 -20.52 -5.66 10.98
CA ASP A 55 -19.58 -6.77 10.90
C ASP A 55 -18.15 -6.36 11.24
N PHE A 56 -17.77 -5.11 10.96
CA PHE A 56 -16.42 -4.61 11.25
C PHE A 56 -16.09 -4.52 12.75
N ASN A 57 -17.10 -4.61 13.63
CA ASN A 57 -16.86 -4.74 15.06
C ASN A 57 -15.99 -5.95 15.38
N ASN A 58 -16.15 -7.05 14.63
CA ASN A 58 -15.43 -8.31 14.82
C ASN A 58 -14.06 -8.37 14.14
N ALA A 59 -13.68 -7.33 13.38
CA ALA A 59 -12.38 -7.29 12.73
C ALA A 59 -11.28 -6.89 13.72
N THR A 60 -10.13 -7.56 13.61
CA THR A 60 -8.90 -7.25 14.35
C THR A 60 -7.97 -6.37 13.52
N PRO A 61 -6.94 -5.73 14.11
CA PRO A 61 -5.95 -4.96 13.36
C PRO A 61 -5.19 -5.76 12.28
N ASN A 62 -5.20 -7.09 12.35
CA ASN A 62 -4.57 -7.98 11.38
C ASN A 62 -5.53 -8.45 10.28
N ASP A 63 -6.75 -7.97 10.28
CA ASP A 63 -7.77 -8.31 9.30
C ASP A 63 -7.96 -7.17 8.31
N ILE A 64 -8.31 -7.49 7.07
CA ILE A 64 -8.69 -6.50 6.05
C ILE A 64 -10.20 -6.32 6.10
N CYS A 65 -10.65 -5.08 6.28
CA CYS A 65 -12.03 -4.65 6.14
C CYS A 65 -12.27 -4.15 4.72
N VAL A 66 -13.29 -4.68 4.06
CA VAL A 66 -13.72 -4.29 2.72
C VAL A 66 -15.14 -3.81 2.79
N ALA A 67 -15.38 -2.55 2.42
CA ALA A 67 -16.70 -1.96 2.30
C ALA A 67 -16.98 -1.58 0.85
N ILE A 68 -18.06 -2.07 0.30
CA ILE A 68 -18.48 -1.81 -1.08
C ILE A 68 -19.80 -1.05 -1.04
N ARG A 69 -19.82 0.14 -1.64
CA ARG A 69 -21.03 0.94 -1.80
C ARG A 69 -21.67 0.65 -3.17
N ARG A 70 -22.99 0.43 -3.18
CA ARG A 70 -23.77 0.24 -4.39
C ARG A 70 -25.17 0.82 -4.25
N GLU A 71 -25.71 1.35 -5.36
CA GLU A 71 -27.10 1.81 -5.42
C GLU A 71 -28.08 0.64 -5.55
N THR A 72 -27.71 -0.39 -6.32
CA THR A 72 -28.58 -1.55 -6.57
C THR A 72 -28.22 -2.74 -5.67
N ALA A 73 -29.25 -3.38 -5.12
CA ALA A 73 -29.11 -4.57 -4.30
C ALA A 73 -28.96 -5.82 -5.19
N ASP A 74 -27.74 -6.09 -5.67
CA ASP A 74 -27.40 -7.33 -6.37
C ASP A 74 -26.31 -8.10 -5.63
N ALA A 75 -26.71 -9.16 -4.93
CA ALA A 75 -25.81 -10.00 -4.16
C ALA A 75 -24.79 -10.75 -5.05
N GLY A 76 -25.14 -11.09 -6.29
CA GLY A 76 -24.25 -11.80 -7.21
C GLY A 76 -23.04 -10.97 -7.59
N SER A 77 -23.23 -9.67 -7.73
CA SER A 77 -22.18 -8.73 -8.08
C SER A 77 -21.26 -8.39 -6.88
N ALA A 78 -21.74 -8.44 -5.64
CA ALA A 78 -20.90 -8.32 -4.45
C ALA A 78 -19.93 -9.50 -4.32
N TYR A 79 -20.37 -10.70 -4.65
CA TYR A 79 -19.52 -11.90 -4.67
C TYR A 79 -18.44 -11.82 -5.75
N SER A 80 -18.74 -11.30 -6.93
CA SER A 80 -17.74 -11.10 -7.99
C SER A 80 -16.64 -10.11 -7.57
N THR A 81 -17.00 -9.04 -6.87
CA THR A 81 -16.02 -8.06 -6.33
C THR A 81 -15.12 -8.70 -5.27
N MET A 82 -15.66 -9.60 -4.44
CA MET A 82 -14.86 -10.35 -3.48
C MET A 82 -13.87 -11.31 -4.16
N GLN A 83 -14.28 -11.97 -5.25
CA GLN A 83 -13.34 -12.79 -6.05
C GLN A 83 -12.23 -11.95 -6.68
N GLN A 84 -12.56 -10.77 -7.22
CA GLN A 84 -11.56 -9.83 -7.73
C GLN A 84 -10.60 -9.34 -6.64
N LEU A 85 -11.10 -9.10 -5.42
CA LEU A 85 -10.26 -8.79 -4.26
C LEU A 85 -9.28 -9.92 -3.96
N GLU A 86 -9.78 -11.16 -3.88
CA GLU A 86 -8.93 -12.32 -3.62
C GLU A 86 -7.86 -12.52 -4.69
N GLU A 87 -8.23 -12.32 -5.94
CA GLU A 87 -7.27 -12.39 -7.04
C GLU A 87 -6.25 -11.26 -7.01
N ALA A 88 -6.66 -10.03 -6.70
CA ALA A 88 -5.76 -8.90 -6.52
C ALA A 88 -4.79 -9.13 -5.34
N LEU A 89 -5.26 -9.66 -4.21
CA LEU A 89 -4.41 -10.04 -3.08
C LEU A 89 -3.43 -11.16 -3.44
N LYS A 90 -3.86 -12.17 -4.20
CA LYS A 90 -2.97 -13.22 -4.70
C LYS A 90 -1.93 -12.68 -5.68
N GLN A 91 -2.31 -11.77 -6.57
CA GLN A 91 -1.39 -11.11 -7.49
C GLN A 91 -0.35 -10.27 -6.74
N LEU A 92 -0.72 -9.56 -5.68
CA LEU A 92 0.22 -8.86 -4.81
C LEU A 92 1.16 -9.83 -4.09
N ALA A 93 0.65 -10.93 -3.57
CA ALA A 93 1.46 -11.96 -2.92
C ALA A 93 2.42 -12.66 -3.91
N GLN A 94 2.00 -12.82 -5.17
CA GLN A 94 2.82 -13.37 -6.26
C GLN A 94 3.67 -12.31 -6.95
N GLY A 95 3.18 -11.08 -7.02
CA GLY A 95 3.83 -9.91 -7.63
C GLY A 95 4.99 -9.35 -6.81
N SER A 96 5.15 -9.74 -5.55
CA SER A 96 6.43 -9.59 -4.86
C SER A 96 7.56 -10.42 -5.50
N GLY A 97 7.25 -11.21 -6.54
CA GLY A 97 8.21 -11.92 -7.40
C GLY A 97 8.33 -11.39 -8.83
N SER A 98 7.46 -10.47 -9.31
CA SER A 98 7.47 -9.96 -10.70
C SER A 98 7.43 -8.44 -10.86
N SER A 99 7.28 -7.63 -9.80
CA SER A 99 7.87 -6.29 -9.83
C SER A 99 9.36 -6.51 -10.04
N GLN A 100 9.97 -5.90 -11.05
CA GLN A 100 11.41 -5.88 -11.31
C GLN A 100 12.13 -5.99 -9.98
N ALA A 101 12.75 -7.14 -9.73
CA ALA A 101 13.35 -7.42 -8.43
C ALA A 101 14.25 -6.23 -8.15
N LEU A 102 13.86 -5.43 -7.12
CA LEU A 102 14.61 -4.23 -6.76
C LEU A 102 16.03 -4.70 -6.62
N THR A 103 16.87 -4.32 -7.57
CA THR A 103 18.24 -4.80 -7.61
C THR A 103 18.95 -4.19 -6.42
N GLN A 104 19.11 -4.97 -5.36
CA GLN A 104 19.86 -4.54 -4.20
C GLN A 104 21.34 -4.43 -4.58
N VAL A 105 21.88 -3.25 -4.47
CA VAL A 105 23.30 -2.97 -4.63
C VAL A 105 23.85 -2.45 -3.32
N ARG A 106 25.13 -2.76 -3.04
CA ARG A 106 25.78 -2.35 -1.79
C ARG A 106 26.83 -1.25 -2.00
N ARG A 107 27.07 -0.84 -3.23
CA ARG A 107 28.07 0.16 -3.62
C ARG A 107 27.50 1.14 -4.62
N TRP A 108 27.92 2.39 -4.54
CA TRP A 108 27.53 3.43 -5.49
C TRP A 108 27.90 3.10 -6.93
N ASP A 109 29.09 2.55 -7.17
CA ASP A 109 29.54 2.21 -8.52
C ASP A 109 28.66 1.13 -9.16
N SER A 110 28.25 0.14 -8.37
CA SER A 110 27.29 -0.88 -8.83
C SER A 110 25.90 -0.29 -9.06
N ALA A 111 25.48 0.70 -8.27
CA ALA A 111 24.22 1.40 -8.47
C ALA A 111 24.24 2.19 -9.78
N SER A 112 25.29 2.97 -10.01
CA SER A 112 25.46 3.77 -11.24
C SER A 112 25.52 2.91 -12.51
N GLN A 113 26.15 1.74 -12.44
CA GLN A 113 26.16 0.80 -13.56
C GLN A 113 24.77 0.21 -13.87
N LYS A 114 23.97 -0.02 -12.86
CA LYS A 114 22.61 -0.57 -13.01
C LYS A 114 21.59 0.48 -13.42
N LEU A 115 21.83 1.72 -13.04
CA LEU A 115 20.93 2.86 -13.31
C LEU A 115 21.77 4.07 -13.79
N PRO A 116 22.30 4.02 -15.01
CA PRO A 116 23.24 5.04 -15.51
C PRO A 116 22.59 6.43 -15.67
N ASP A 117 21.29 6.49 -15.86
CA ASP A 117 20.53 7.73 -16.05
C ASP A 117 19.98 8.30 -14.72
N ALA A 118 20.37 7.73 -13.57
CA ALA A 118 19.95 8.25 -12.27
C ALA A 118 20.50 9.67 -12.07
N ASN A 119 19.62 10.57 -11.65
CA ASN A 119 19.95 11.96 -11.35
C ASN A 119 19.58 12.36 -9.91
N LEU A 120 19.02 11.44 -9.14
CA LEU A 120 18.56 11.67 -7.77
C LEU A 120 18.97 10.48 -6.88
N ALA A 121 19.52 10.79 -5.72
CA ALA A 121 19.72 9.86 -4.61
C ALA A 121 18.72 10.15 -3.49
N LEU A 122 17.92 9.14 -3.14
CA LEU A 122 17.01 9.19 -2.01
C LEU A 122 17.67 8.52 -0.81
N ILE A 123 17.92 9.27 0.26
CA ILE A 123 18.64 8.81 1.46
C ILE A 123 17.66 8.71 2.63
N SER A 124 17.47 7.48 3.11
CA SER A 124 16.65 7.18 4.29
C SER A 124 17.43 6.25 5.22
N VAL A 125 18.35 6.84 6.00
CA VAL A 125 19.23 6.13 6.93
C VAL A 125 19.30 6.86 8.27
N ALA A 126 19.91 6.24 9.28
CA ALA A 126 20.18 6.92 10.55
C ALA A 126 21.02 8.19 10.32
N GLY A 127 20.69 9.27 11.05
CA GLY A 127 21.23 10.60 10.81
C GLY A 127 22.77 10.69 10.82
N GLU A 128 23.43 9.86 11.63
CA GLU A 128 24.89 9.78 11.72
C GLU A 128 25.57 9.38 10.39
N TYR A 129 24.89 8.60 9.54
CA TYR A 129 25.42 8.17 8.23
C TYR A 129 24.96 9.03 7.07
N ALA A 130 23.95 9.86 7.28
CA ALA A 130 23.28 10.57 6.20
C ALA A 130 24.17 11.59 5.50
N ALA A 131 25.00 12.32 6.27
CA ALA A 131 25.89 13.35 5.73
C ALA A 131 26.98 12.75 4.81
N GLU A 132 27.56 11.63 5.21
CA GLU A 132 28.56 10.95 4.38
C GLU A 132 27.97 10.45 3.07
N LEU A 133 26.81 9.80 3.14
CA LEU A 133 26.12 9.29 1.94
C LEU A 133 25.67 10.43 1.02
N ALA A 134 25.23 11.57 1.59
CA ALA A 134 24.87 12.73 0.80
C ALA A 134 26.08 13.29 0.04
N ASN A 135 27.23 13.45 0.70
CA ASN A 135 28.45 13.89 0.03
C ASN A 135 28.88 12.93 -1.09
N GLN A 136 28.84 11.62 -0.84
CA GLN A 136 29.14 10.61 -1.86
C GLN A 136 28.21 10.67 -3.06
N ALA A 137 26.93 11.01 -2.87
CA ALA A 137 25.98 11.20 -3.95
C ALA A 137 26.26 12.50 -4.73
N LEU A 138 26.55 13.60 -4.04
CA LEU A 138 26.91 14.88 -4.65
C LEU A 138 28.19 14.78 -5.50
N ASP A 139 29.21 14.06 -5.03
CA ASP A 139 30.45 13.79 -5.75
C ASP A 139 30.20 13.04 -7.07
N ARG A 140 29.06 12.38 -7.20
CA ARG A 140 28.59 11.69 -8.40
C ARG A 140 27.61 12.50 -9.25
N ASN A 141 27.47 13.79 -8.97
CA ASN A 141 26.52 14.70 -9.61
C ASN A 141 25.06 14.29 -9.48
N LEU A 142 24.70 13.60 -8.39
CA LEU A 142 23.32 13.28 -8.07
C LEU A 142 22.70 14.39 -7.23
N ASN A 143 21.45 14.74 -7.50
CA ASN A 143 20.64 15.49 -6.55
C ASN A 143 20.37 14.64 -5.33
N VAL A 144 20.24 15.24 -4.15
CA VAL A 144 20.03 14.50 -2.91
C VAL A 144 18.72 14.89 -2.26
N MET A 145 17.90 13.91 -1.93
CA MET A 145 16.73 14.05 -1.10
C MET A 145 16.91 13.16 0.15
N MET A 146 16.80 13.76 1.34
CA MET A 146 17.01 13.05 2.60
C MET A 146 15.72 12.99 3.41
N PHE A 147 15.39 11.78 3.89
CA PHE A 147 14.39 11.54 4.92
C PHE A 147 15.11 11.11 6.19
N LEU A 148 15.25 12.03 7.14
CA LEU A 148 15.93 11.77 8.40
C LEU A 148 14.89 11.53 9.49
N SER A 149 15.05 10.43 10.23
CA SER A 149 14.38 10.25 11.50
C SER A 149 15.16 11.03 12.56
N LEU A 150 14.53 12.06 13.11
CA LEU A 150 15.09 12.84 14.24
C LEU A 150 14.87 12.13 15.59
N ILE A 151 14.85 10.82 15.62
CA ILE A 151 14.80 10.07 16.87
C ILE A 151 16.23 10.02 17.43
N HIS A 152 16.42 10.78 18.45
CA HIS A 152 17.55 10.97 19.34
C HIS A 152 18.43 12.20 19.06
N ILE A 153 18.02 13.22 19.69
CA ILE A 153 18.96 14.03 20.49
C ILE A 153 18.73 13.69 21.95
#